data_56bd7263bc7c1671e191fa0fb24e2177
#
_entry.id   56bd7263bc7c1671e191fa0fb24e2177
#
_cell.length_a   1.000
_cell.length_b   1.000
_cell.length_c   1.000
_cell.angle_alpha   90.00
_cell.angle_beta   90.00
_cell.angle_gamma   90.00
#
_symmetry.space_group_name_H-M   'P 1'
#
loop_
_entity.id
_entity.type
_entity.pdbx_description
1 polymer ?
#
loop_
_entity_poly.entity_id
_entity_poly.type
_entity_poly.pdbx_seq_one_letter_code
_entity_poly.pdbx_strand_id
1 'polypeptide(L)'
;MEYEKKVRIIIIVLLAAVLFVVSWKFLFPIAKYVFFYITPFNTTDDIYKQTWQSKDGKICFTASDLKQMFRSNSYQGTYSHNNEVIQVDIVITSGFSEVRKLTKYSYEPAYCIYTGKGNYNIFTEEYVVQVEGADAEISDYKSGDVIVFQKVNSTQR
;
A
#
# COMPACT_ATOMS: atom_id res chain seq x y z
N MET A 1 -29.33 -42.23 21.54
CA MET A 1 -30.16 -41.26 20.79
C MET A 1 -29.98 -39.80 21.28
N GLU A 2 -29.97 -39.54 22.58
CA GLU A 2 -29.76 -38.14 23.11
C GLU A 2 -28.31 -37.67 22.95
N TYR A 3 -27.34 -38.57 23.18
CA TYR A 3 -25.90 -38.28 23.04
C TYR A 3 -25.52 -37.91 21.59
N GLU A 4 -26.03 -38.64 20.62
CA GLU A 4 -25.76 -38.35 19.20
C GLU A 4 -26.33 -37.00 18.77
N LYS A 5 -27.50 -36.62 19.26
CA LYS A 5 -28.06 -35.29 19.01
C LYS A 5 -27.18 -34.17 19.58
N LYS A 6 -26.67 -34.34 20.81
CA LYS A 6 -25.75 -33.37 21.43
C LYS A 6 -24.44 -33.23 20.64
N VAL A 7 -23.86 -34.34 20.19
CA VAL A 7 -22.63 -34.34 19.40
C VAL A 7 -22.85 -33.64 18.04
N ARG A 8 -23.96 -33.90 17.35
CA ARG A 8 -24.32 -33.22 16.11
C ARG A 8 -24.46 -31.70 16.29
N ILE A 9 -25.12 -31.27 17.38
CA ILE A 9 -25.26 -29.83 17.65
C ILE A 9 -23.90 -29.19 17.89
N ILE A 10 -23.02 -29.83 18.67
CA ILE A 10 -21.66 -29.30 18.88
C ILE A 10 -20.88 -29.17 17.59
N ILE A 11 -20.94 -30.16 16.71
CA ILE A 11 -20.27 -30.13 15.40
C ILE A 11 -20.81 -28.99 14.54
N ILE A 12 -22.13 -28.79 14.51
CA ILE A 12 -22.75 -27.70 13.74
C ILE A 12 -22.32 -26.34 14.27
N VAL A 13 -22.29 -26.16 15.58
CA VAL A 13 -21.84 -24.90 16.21
C VAL A 13 -20.37 -24.62 15.92
N LEU A 14 -19.52 -25.64 16.00
CA LEU A 14 -18.09 -25.50 15.64
C LEU A 14 -17.89 -25.13 14.17
N LEU A 15 -18.61 -25.80 13.27
CA LEU A 15 -18.55 -25.47 11.83
C LEU A 15 -19.04 -24.05 11.56
N ALA A 16 -20.13 -23.63 12.20
CA ALA A 16 -20.64 -22.25 12.07
C ALA A 16 -19.65 -21.22 12.60
N ALA A 17 -18.98 -21.49 13.72
CA ALA A 17 -17.94 -20.62 14.28
C ALA A 17 -16.73 -20.50 13.34
N VAL A 18 -16.27 -21.61 12.77
CA VAL A 18 -15.17 -21.61 11.79
C VAL A 18 -15.56 -20.84 10.54
N LEU A 19 -16.75 -21.06 9.99
CA LEU A 19 -17.27 -20.33 8.82
C LEU A 19 -17.38 -18.83 9.13
N PHE A 20 -17.84 -18.46 10.32
CA PHE A 20 -17.91 -17.05 10.74
C PHE A 20 -16.53 -16.39 10.78
N VAL A 21 -15.54 -17.03 11.39
CA VAL A 21 -14.16 -16.51 11.46
C VAL A 21 -13.54 -16.37 10.07
N VAL A 22 -13.72 -17.38 9.22
CA VAL A 22 -13.22 -17.36 7.84
C VAL A 22 -13.91 -16.24 7.05
N SER A 23 -15.23 -16.15 7.12
CA SER A 23 -16.01 -15.10 6.45
C SER A 23 -15.58 -13.70 6.91
N TRP A 24 -15.38 -13.52 8.22
CA TRP A 24 -14.93 -12.26 8.78
C TRP A 24 -13.56 -11.85 8.24
N LYS A 25 -12.60 -12.76 8.21
CA LYS A 25 -11.25 -12.48 7.67
C LYS A 25 -11.23 -12.11 6.18
N PHE A 26 -12.09 -12.70 5.38
CA PHE A 26 -12.12 -12.48 3.93
C PHE A 26 -13.12 -11.40 3.50
N LEU A 27 -14.32 -11.41 4.06
CA LEU A 27 -15.37 -10.47 3.64
C LEU A 27 -15.18 -9.07 4.21
N PHE A 28 -14.67 -8.94 5.43
CA PHE A 28 -14.49 -7.65 6.07
C PHE A 28 -13.48 -6.73 5.32
N PRO A 29 -12.28 -7.19 4.93
CA PRO A 29 -11.38 -6.38 4.13
C PRO A 29 -11.97 -5.99 2.77
N ILE A 30 -12.68 -6.91 2.13
CA ILE A 30 -13.35 -6.64 0.85
C ILE A 30 -14.46 -5.61 1.03
N ALA A 31 -15.31 -5.76 2.04
CA ALA A 31 -16.38 -4.82 2.33
C ALA A 31 -15.83 -3.42 2.69
N LYS A 32 -14.76 -3.36 3.49
CA LYS A 32 -14.06 -2.12 3.83
C LYS A 32 -13.51 -1.44 2.57
N TYR A 33 -12.88 -2.20 1.68
CA TYR A 33 -12.35 -1.70 0.43
C TYR A 33 -13.44 -1.18 -0.50
N VAL A 34 -14.52 -1.97 -0.71
CA VAL A 34 -15.66 -1.58 -1.54
C VAL A 34 -16.37 -0.35 -0.96
N PHE A 35 -16.63 -0.33 0.34
CA PHE A 35 -17.24 0.82 1.03
C PHE A 35 -16.40 2.08 0.84
N PHE A 36 -15.10 1.99 1.03
CA PHE A 36 -14.16 3.10 0.84
C PHE A 36 -14.15 3.61 -0.62
N TYR A 37 -14.30 2.72 -1.59
CA TYR A 37 -14.32 3.07 -3.01
C TYR A 37 -15.64 3.71 -3.47
N ILE A 38 -16.77 3.29 -2.89
CA ILE A 38 -18.12 3.72 -3.29
C ILE A 38 -18.53 5.00 -2.58
N THR A 39 -18.06 5.24 -1.36
CA THR A 39 -18.45 6.44 -0.61
C THR A 39 -17.83 7.70 -1.21
N PRO A 40 -18.65 8.73 -1.50
CA PRO A 40 -18.17 9.98 -2.09
C PRO A 40 -17.56 10.91 -1.03
N PHE A 41 -16.75 10.39 -0.12
CA PHE A 41 -16.05 11.23 0.84
C PHE A 41 -15.00 12.08 0.11
N ASN A 42 -15.35 13.32 -0.18
CA ASN A 42 -14.40 14.37 -0.44
C ASN A 42 -13.73 14.76 0.89
N THR A 43 -12.82 13.92 1.33
CA THR A 43 -12.08 14.21 2.53
C THR A 43 -10.85 15.00 2.15
N THR A 44 -10.99 16.30 2.21
CA THR A 44 -9.87 17.25 2.28
C THR A 44 -9.25 17.29 3.68
N ASP A 45 -9.77 16.49 4.61
CA ASP A 45 -9.40 16.54 6.01
C ASP A 45 -8.10 15.77 6.28
N ASP A 46 -7.22 16.40 7.02
CA ASP A 46 -5.92 15.88 7.45
C ASP A 46 -5.98 14.53 8.21
N ILE A 47 -7.18 14.15 8.67
CA ILE A 47 -7.47 12.89 9.38
C ILE A 47 -7.14 11.64 8.53
N TYR A 48 -7.20 11.76 7.20
CA TYR A 48 -6.97 10.64 6.29
C TYR A 48 -5.58 10.64 5.65
N LYS A 49 -4.76 11.63 5.95
CA LYS A 49 -3.37 11.64 5.52
C LYS A 49 -2.62 10.50 6.20
N GLN A 50 -2.11 9.58 5.39
CA GLN A 50 -1.35 8.44 5.86
C GLN A 50 0.07 8.51 5.33
N THR A 51 1.03 8.31 6.20
CA THR A 51 2.42 8.17 5.80
C THR A 51 2.67 6.71 5.42
N TRP A 52 3.28 6.54 4.26
CA TRP A 52 3.70 5.26 3.72
C TRP A 52 5.21 5.18 3.70
N GLN A 53 5.74 4.05 4.07
CA GLN A 53 7.17 3.79 4.04
C GLN A 53 7.45 2.42 3.43
N SER A 54 8.48 2.34 2.60
CA SER A 54 8.99 1.05 2.14
C SER A 54 9.56 0.26 3.32
N LYS A 55 9.41 -1.06 3.32
CA LYS A 55 9.89 -1.93 4.43
C LYS A 55 11.40 -1.83 4.66
N ASP A 56 12.16 -1.51 3.63
CA ASP A 56 13.59 -1.24 3.73
C ASP A 56 13.92 0.16 4.31
N GLY A 57 12.88 0.97 4.57
CA GLY A 57 13.02 2.30 5.15
C GLY A 57 13.50 3.39 4.19
N LYS A 58 13.76 3.07 2.93
CA LYS A 58 14.41 3.98 1.97
C LYS A 58 13.46 5.02 1.40
N ILE A 59 12.20 4.66 1.14
CA ILE A 59 11.21 5.56 0.54
C ILE A 59 10.11 5.86 1.55
N CYS A 60 9.82 7.15 1.72
CA CYS A 60 8.75 7.63 2.60
C CYS A 60 7.95 8.72 1.90
N PHE A 61 6.62 8.64 1.96
CA PHE A 61 5.72 9.67 1.42
C PHE A 61 4.40 9.72 2.18
N THR A 62 3.68 10.82 2.02
CA THR A 62 2.35 10.99 2.63
C THR A 62 1.29 11.07 1.53
N ALA A 63 0.31 10.21 1.60
CA ALA A 63 -0.85 10.19 0.72
C ALA A 63 -2.13 10.50 1.51
N SER A 64 -3.06 11.23 0.89
CA SER A 64 -4.29 11.64 1.57
C SER A 64 -5.23 10.47 1.85
N ASP A 65 -5.41 9.54 0.91
CA ASP A 65 -6.18 8.32 1.09
C ASP A 65 -5.88 7.29 -0.02
N LEU A 66 -6.37 6.04 0.16
CA LEU A 66 -6.27 4.97 -0.83
C LEU A 66 -6.95 5.30 -2.15
N LYS A 67 -8.06 6.05 -2.12
CA LYS A 67 -8.80 6.43 -3.32
C LYS A 67 -8.00 7.39 -4.19
N GLN A 68 -7.23 8.27 -3.57
CA GLN A 68 -6.32 9.16 -4.28
C GLN A 68 -5.08 8.40 -4.78
N MET A 69 -4.57 7.41 -4.05
CA MET A 69 -3.44 6.59 -4.51
C MET A 69 -3.73 5.87 -5.84
N PHE A 70 -4.99 5.51 -6.11
CA PHE A 70 -5.36 4.82 -7.35
C PHE A 70 -5.75 5.76 -8.51
N ARG A 71 -5.92 7.05 -8.24
CA ARG A 71 -6.00 8.07 -9.28
C ARG A 71 -4.58 8.55 -9.53
N SER A 72 -4.18 8.76 -10.77
CA SER A 72 -2.83 9.18 -11.18
C SER A 72 -2.38 10.50 -10.53
N ASN A 73 -2.16 10.47 -9.22
CA ASN A 73 -1.66 11.59 -8.45
C ASN A 73 -0.19 11.35 -8.15
N SER A 74 0.58 12.41 -8.18
CA SER A 74 1.94 12.41 -7.70
C SER A 74 1.97 12.88 -6.24
N TYR A 75 2.82 12.25 -5.44
CA TYR A 75 3.06 12.57 -4.05
C TYR A 75 4.50 12.97 -3.86
N GLN A 76 4.72 14.02 -3.08
CA GLN A 76 6.07 14.36 -2.68
C GLN A 76 6.51 13.46 -1.53
N GLY A 77 7.74 12.98 -1.61
CA GLY A 77 8.33 12.09 -0.63
C GLY A 77 9.84 12.23 -0.55
N THR A 78 10.45 11.30 0.16
CA THR A 78 11.90 11.22 0.33
C THR A 78 12.40 9.85 -0.06
N TYR A 79 13.58 9.80 -0.63
CA TYR A 79 14.35 8.60 -0.91
C TYR A 79 15.74 8.70 -0.28
N SER A 80 16.11 7.71 0.50
CA SER A 80 17.42 7.63 1.16
C SER A 80 18.36 6.76 0.33
N HIS A 81 19.45 7.33 -0.14
CA HIS A 81 20.49 6.68 -0.92
C HIS A 81 21.87 7.13 -0.44
N ASN A 82 22.79 6.22 -0.13
CA ASN A 82 24.16 6.51 0.30
C ASN A 82 24.26 7.54 1.45
N ASN A 83 23.36 7.43 2.45
CA ASN A 83 23.23 8.39 3.58
C ASN A 83 22.76 9.80 3.19
N GLU A 84 22.37 10.01 1.96
CA GLU A 84 21.73 11.24 1.50
C GLU A 84 20.21 11.06 1.41
N VAL A 85 19.46 12.12 1.72
CA VAL A 85 18.02 12.15 1.57
C VAL A 85 17.66 12.99 0.36
N ILE A 86 17.09 12.34 -0.63
CA ILE A 86 16.72 12.95 -1.91
C ILE A 86 15.21 13.22 -1.90
N GLN A 87 14.79 14.41 -2.28
CA GLN A 87 13.38 14.73 -2.49
C GLN A 87 12.91 14.09 -3.79
N VAL A 88 11.77 13.40 -3.74
CA VAL A 88 11.24 12.63 -4.85
C VAL A 88 9.77 12.93 -5.10
N ASP A 89 9.38 12.77 -6.35
CA ASP A 89 7.98 12.69 -6.79
C ASP A 89 7.62 11.23 -7.01
N ILE A 90 6.51 10.80 -6.40
CA ILE A 90 6.08 9.41 -6.36
C ILE A 90 4.72 9.33 -7.04
N VAL A 91 4.66 8.60 -8.15
CA VAL A 91 3.40 8.29 -8.83
C VAL A 91 3.00 6.86 -8.48
N ILE A 92 1.79 6.71 -7.97
CA ILE A 92 1.21 5.41 -7.62
C ILE A 92 -0.18 5.32 -8.24
N THR A 93 -0.40 4.25 -9.00
CA THR A 93 -1.71 3.90 -9.55
C THR A 93 -1.97 2.41 -9.40
N SER A 94 -3.20 1.95 -9.72
CA SER A 94 -3.44 0.52 -9.87
C SER A 94 -2.71 0.01 -11.11
N GLY A 95 -1.63 -0.71 -10.92
CA GLY A 95 -0.82 -1.33 -11.97
C GLY A 95 0.46 -0.58 -12.35
N PHE A 96 0.68 0.63 -11.84
CA PHE A 96 1.91 1.39 -12.15
C PHE A 96 2.42 2.14 -10.93
N SER A 97 3.74 2.15 -10.78
CA SER A 97 4.44 2.95 -9.77
C SER A 97 5.73 3.50 -10.35
N GLU A 98 6.02 4.74 -10.04
CA GLU A 98 7.24 5.41 -10.48
C GLU A 98 7.71 6.36 -9.38
N VAL A 99 9.03 6.41 -9.16
CA VAL A 99 9.67 7.37 -8.27
C VAL A 99 10.73 8.12 -9.05
N ARG A 100 10.61 9.45 -9.05
CA ARG A 100 11.53 10.35 -9.75
C ARG A 100 12.18 11.30 -8.76
N LYS A 101 13.45 11.62 -8.97
CA LYS A 101 14.12 12.70 -8.27
C LYS A 101 13.45 14.03 -8.63
N LEU A 102 13.07 14.83 -7.64
CA LEU A 102 12.61 16.20 -7.87
C LEU A 102 13.78 17.06 -8.34
N THR A 103 13.60 17.66 -9.53
CA THR A 103 14.55 18.61 -10.08
C THR A 103 14.10 20.03 -9.79
N LYS A 104 15.04 20.91 -9.53
CA LYS A 104 14.74 22.33 -9.22
C LYS A 104 14.15 23.07 -10.44
N TYR A 105 14.41 22.55 -11.63
CA TYR A 105 13.99 23.15 -12.89
C TYR A 105 13.31 22.11 -13.78
N SER A 106 12.17 22.45 -14.34
CA SER A 106 11.35 21.55 -15.16
C SER A 106 12.01 21.10 -16.48
N TYR A 107 13.11 21.72 -16.89
CA TYR A 107 13.87 21.36 -18.09
C TYR A 107 15.06 20.41 -17.81
N GLU A 108 15.35 20.12 -16.54
CA GLU A 108 16.34 19.12 -16.21
C GLU A 108 15.75 17.71 -16.42
N PRO A 109 16.53 16.77 -16.97
CA PRO A 109 16.05 15.40 -17.10
C PRO A 109 15.68 14.87 -15.72
N ALA A 110 14.45 14.37 -15.59
CA ALA A 110 14.00 13.73 -14.36
C ALA A 110 14.72 12.39 -14.23
N TYR A 111 15.57 12.24 -13.24
CA TYR A 111 16.18 10.96 -12.92
C TYR A 111 15.13 10.03 -12.31
N CYS A 112 14.93 8.87 -12.92
CA CYS A 112 13.97 7.88 -12.47
C CYS A 112 14.65 6.93 -11.51
N ILE A 113 14.25 6.95 -10.23
CA ILE A 113 14.79 6.03 -9.23
C ILE A 113 14.30 4.61 -9.54
N TYR A 114 13.00 4.43 -9.81
CA TYR A 114 12.47 3.20 -10.37
C TYR A 114 11.16 3.44 -11.12
N THR A 115 10.85 2.51 -12.03
CA THR A 115 9.51 2.26 -12.59
C THR A 115 9.11 0.83 -12.30
N GLY A 116 7.84 0.56 -12.12
CA GLY A 116 7.39 -0.80 -11.84
C GLY A 116 5.87 -0.97 -11.86
N LYS A 117 5.45 -2.20 -11.68
CA LYS A 117 4.04 -2.57 -11.52
C LYS A 117 3.67 -2.60 -10.06
N GLY A 118 2.71 -1.76 -9.68
CA GLY A 118 2.21 -1.69 -8.33
C GLY A 118 0.85 -2.36 -8.16
N ASN A 119 0.67 -3.03 -7.03
CA ASN A 119 -0.60 -3.63 -6.64
C ASN A 119 -0.85 -3.45 -5.15
N TYR A 120 -2.09 -3.08 -4.79
CA TYR A 120 -2.50 -2.97 -3.40
C TYR A 120 -3.13 -4.28 -2.92
N ASN A 121 -2.59 -4.84 -1.84
CA ASN A 121 -3.14 -6.01 -1.18
C ASN A 121 -4.11 -5.57 -0.08
N ILE A 122 -5.41 -5.80 -0.30
CA ILE A 122 -6.49 -5.43 0.64
C ILE A 122 -6.46 -6.23 1.95
N PHE A 123 -5.82 -7.39 1.97
CA PHE A 123 -5.76 -8.25 3.15
C PHE A 123 -4.61 -7.86 4.09
N THR A 124 -3.46 -7.50 3.54
CA THR A 124 -2.30 -7.04 4.32
C THR A 124 -2.25 -5.53 4.47
N GLU A 125 -3.09 -4.79 3.73
CA GLU A 125 -3.08 -3.33 3.65
C GLU A 125 -1.70 -2.78 3.21
N GLU A 126 -1.01 -3.51 2.33
CA GLU A 126 0.29 -3.15 1.79
C GLU A 126 0.19 -2.83 0.30
N TYR A 127 1.04 -1.92 -0.17
CA TYR A 127 1.22 -1.67 -1.59
C TYR A 127 2.54 -2.29 -2.04
N VAL A 128 2.47 -3.22 -2.98
CA VAL A 128 3.62 -4.00 -3.46
C VAL A 128 3.97 -3.56 -4.87
N VAL A 129 5.22 -3.23 -5.10
CA VAL A 129 5.75 -2.84 -6.41
C VAL A 129 6.78 -3.86 -6.86
N GLN A 130 6.60 -4.39 -8.07
CA GLN A 130 7.64 -5.12 -8.78
C GLN A 130 8.38 -4.15 -9.69
N VAL A 131 9.65 -3.92 -9.43
CA VAL A 131 10.50 -3.02 -10.21
C VAL A 131 10.74 -3.59 -11.60
N GLU A 132 10.44 -2.79 -12.63
CA GLU A 132 10.69 -3.13 -14.04
C GLU A 132 11.96 -2.46 -14.56
N GLY A 133 12.25 -1.25 -14.08
CA GLY A 133 13.42 -0.48 -14.46
C GLY A 133 13.88 0.43 -13.34
N ALA A 134 15.17 0.67 -13.24
CA ALA A 134 15.78 1.59 -12.29
C ALA A 134 17.07 2.17 -12.88
N ASP A 135 17.40 3.40 -12.47
CA ASP A 135 18.65 4.05 -12.84
C ASP A 135 19.77 3.51 -11.94
N ALA A 136 20.78 2.88 -12.53
CA ALA A 136 21.86 2.23 -11.79
C ALA A 136 22.77 3.21 -11.02
N GLU A 137 22.76 4.51 -11.36
CA GLU A 137 23.61 5.50 -10.71
C GLU A 137 22.99 6.07 -9.43
N ILE A 138 21.65 6.16 -9.40
CA ILE A 138 20.93 6.81 -8.28
C ILE A 138 19.99 5.88 -7.52
N SER A 139 19.80 4.66 -7.99
CA SER A 139 18.87 3.70 -7.40
C SER A 139 19.61 2.55 -6.72
N ASP A 140 19.14 2.21 -5.53
CA ASP A 140 19.52 0.96 -4.86
C ASP A 140 18.72 -0.24 -5.36
N TYR A 141 17.72 0.01 -6.19
CA TYR A 141 16.84 -1.04 -6.73
C TYR A 141 17.29 -1.48 -8.12
N LYS A 142 16.92 -2.70 -8.46
CA LYS A 142 17.19 -3.32 -9.77
C LYS A 142 15.90 -3.90 -10.34
N SER A 143 15.87 -4.09 -11.65
CA SER A 143 14.77 -4.81 -12.30
C SER A 143 14.57 -6.19 -11.69
N GLY A 144 13.35 -6.52 -11.31
CA GLY A 144 12.97 -7.73 -10.61
C GLY A 144 12.87 -7.61 -9.07
N ASP A 145 13.39 -6.54 -8.48
CA ASP A 145 13.22 -6.29 -7.04
C ASP A 145 11.75 -6.05 -6.67
N VAL A 146 11.43 -6.38 -5.43
CA VAL A 146 10.08 -6.17 -4.88
C VAL A 146 10.16 -5.16 -3.74
N ILE A 147 9.46 -4.04 -3.90
CA ILE A 147 9.34 -3.01 -2.87
C ILE A 147 7.96 -3.14 -2.23
N VAL A 148 7.92 -3.23 -0.91
CA VAL A 148 6.67 -3.30 -0.14
C VAL A 148 6.53 -2.04 0.68
N PHE A 149 5.46 -1.28 0.42
CA PHE A 149 5.08 -0.11 1.20
C PHE A 149 4.05 -0.49 2.25
N GLN A 150 4.23 0.00 3.45
CA GLN A 150 3.34 -0.16 4.58
C GLN A 150 2.99 1.19 5.20
N LYS A 151 1.85 1.26 5.85
CA LYS A 151 1.44 2.44 6.61
C LYS A 151 2.30 2.58 7.86
N VAL A 152 2.79 3.78 8.10
CA VAL A 152 3.48 4.11 9.35
C VAL A 152 2.41 4.54 10.36
N ASN A 153 2.21 3.75 11.40
CA ASN A 153 1.33 4.13 12.51
C ASN A 153 1.94 5.32 13.26
N SER A 154 1.18 6.40 13.39
CA SER A 154 1.59 7.65 14.07
C SER A 154 1.89 7.48 15.58
N THR A 155 1.87 6.25 16.10
CA THR A 155 2.08 5.93 17.51
C THR A 155 3.57 5.71 17.88
N GLN A 156 4.49 5.86 16.93
CA GLN A 156 5.94 5.73 17.17
C GLN A 156 6.68 7.08 16.96
N ARG A 157 6.23 8.12 17.63
CA ARG A 157 7.01 9.34 17.83
C ARG A 157 7.21 9.60 19.30
#